data_5e3c15aea34cc7394f6d1e3d4dad7179
#
_entry.id   5e3c15aea34cc7394f6d1e3d4dad7179
#
_cell.length_a   1.000
_cell.length_b   1.000
_cell.length_c   1.000
_cell.angle_alpha   90.00
_cell.angle_beta   90.00
_cell.angle_gamma   90.00
#
_symmetry.space_group_name_H-M   'P 1'
#
loop_
_entity.id
_entity.type
_entity.pdbx_description
1 polymer ?
#
loop_
_entity_poly.entity_id
_entity_poly.type
_entity_poly.pdbx_seq_one_letter_code
_entity_poly.pdbx_strand_id
1 'polypeptide(L)'
;MKKLLMIGVLALTMGQASAQRCLPKMQGIEVCGAFVDGKPLSAAFSGGVVLSTYTKNGSKWVFGGEYLQRDYNYSDTTIPVAQFTAEGGYYKQLLTDASKTLFVYGGVSALAGYESVNWGKTLLSDGATLQDRDAFIYGGALTLNIEVYLSDRLALMGNVWERCLWGNDTGHFHTQYGVGLKLIIN
;
A
#
# COMPACT_ATOMS: atom_id res chain seq x y z
N MET A 1 -16.02 -16.85 -22.84
CA MET A 1 -17.26 -16.25 -22.34
C MET A 1 -17.93 -17.07 -21.23
N LYS A 2 -18.17 -18.40 -21.38
CA LYS A 2 -18.84 -19.23 -20.35
C LYS A 2 -18.11 -19.27 -18.99
N LYS A 3 -16.77 -19.25 -18.96
CA LYS A 3 -15.96 -19.24 -17.71
C LYS A 3 -16.05 -17.92 -16.93
N LEU A 4 -16.14 -16.78 -17.64
CA LEU A 4 -16.36 -15.48 -17.00
C LEU A 4 -17.78 -15.36 -16.39
N LEU A 5 -18.77 -15.93 -17.05
CA LEU A 5 -20.15 -15.96 -16.58
C LEU A 5 -20.29 -16.82 -15.32
N MET A 6 -19.57 -17.96 -15.24
CA MET A 6 -19.52 -18.81 -14.05
C MET A 6 -18.86 -18.10 -12.85
N ILE A 7 -17.80 -17.34 -13.06
CA ILE A 7 -17.16 -16.56 -12.00
C ILE A 7 -18.10 -15.46 -11.50
N GLY A 8 -18.84 -14.80 -12.39
CA GLY A 8 -19.84 -13.79 -12.03
C GLY A 8 -21.03 -14.37 -11.24
N VAL A 9 -21.51 -15.56 -11.61
CA VAL A 9 -22.59 -16.25 -10.90
C VAL A 9 -22.12 -16.76 -9.54
N LEU A 10 -20.88 -17.27 -9.42
CA LEU A 10 -20.30 -17.70 -8.14
C LEU A 10 -20.14 -16.52 -7.17
N ALA A 11 -19.77 -15.34 -7.67
CA ALA A 11 -19.69 -14.12 -6.87
C ALA A 11 -21.06 -13.63 -6.36
N LEU A 12 -22.14 -13.85 -7.13
CA LEU A 12 -23.50 -13.47 -6.76
C LEU A 12 -24.15 -14.42 -5.74
N THR A 13 -23.71 -15.68 -5.65
CA THR A 13 -24.27 -16.65 -4.71
C THR A 13 -23.62 -16.62 -3.30
N MET A 14 -22.53 -15.89 -3.12
CA MET A 14 -21.87 -15.73 -1.80
C MET A 14 -22.51 -14.67 -0.89
N GLY A 15 -23.62 -14.07 -1.30
CA GLY A 15 -24.19 -12.90 -0.65
C GLY A 15 -25.34 -13.16 0.30
N GLN A 16 -25.21 -14.01 1.34
CA GLN A 16 -26.21 -14.04 2.44
C GLN A 16 -25.64 -14.49 3.80
N ALA A 17 -24.42 -14.10 4.14
CA ALA A 17 -24.02 -14.11 5.53
C ALA A 17 -23.93 -12.66 5.99
N SER A 18 -24.95 -12.16 6.69
CA SER A 18 -24.90 -10.87 7.38
C SER A 18 -23.95 -10.96 8.57
N ALA A 19 -22.67 -11.23 8.32
CA ALA A 19 -21.64 -11.15 9.32
C ALA A 19 -21.46 -9.69 9.75
N GLN A 20 -21.36 -9.47 11.04
CA GLN A 20 -21.04 -8.13 11.57
C GLN A 20 -19.60 -7.82 11.21
N ARG A 21 -19.39 -7.10 10.11
CA ARG A 21 -18.08 -6.69 9.63
C ARG A 21 -17.68 -5.33 10.22
N CYS A 22 -16.39 -5.08 10.33
CA CYS A 22 -15.84 -3.86 10.92
C CYS A 22 -16.29 -3.60 12.37
N LEU A 23 -16.30 -4.64 13.18
CA LEU A 23 -16.62 -4.54 14.60
C LEU A 23 -15.51 -3.75 15.35
N PRO A 24 -15.89 -3.02 16.42
CA PRO A 24 -14.91 -2.37 17.28
C PRO A 24 -13.88 -3.35 17.82
N LYS A 25 -12.60 -2.99 17.75
CA LYS A 25 -11.42 -3.77 18.12
C LYS A 25 -11.11 -4.97 17.20
N MET A 26 -11.89 -5.20 16.15
CA MET A 26 -11.54 -6.18 15.12
C MET A 26 -10.21 -5.83 14.51
N GLN A 27 -9.34 -6.79 14.28
CA GLN A 27 -8.01 -6.63 13.74
C GLN A 27 -7.87 -7.38 12.42
N GLY A 28 -7.07 -6.84 11.53
CA GLY A 28 -6.75 -7.49 10.26
C GLY A 28 -5.31 -7.24 9.86
N ILE A 29 -4.70 -8.24 9.25
CA ILE A 29 -3.40 -8.13 8.59
C ILE A 29 -3.64 -8.05 7.10
N GLU A 30 -3.03 -7.07 6.46
CA GLU A 30 -3.06 -6.83 5.02
C GLU A 30 -1.67 -7.03 4.44
N VAL A 31 -1.58 -7.76 3.33
CA VAL A 31 -0.38 -7.84 2.49
C VAL A 31 -0.73 -7.17 1.17
N CYS A 32 0.06 -6.18 0.76
CA CYS A 32 -0.18 -5.40 -0.45
C CYS A 32 1.06 -5.32 -1.33
N GLY A 33 0.80 -5.11 -2.62
CA GLY A 33 1.79 -4.76 -3.62
C GLY A 33 1.28 -3.61 -4.47
N ALA A 34 2.17 -2.74 -4.94
CA ALA A 34 1.77 -1.57 -5.69
C ALA A 34 2.74 -1.21 -6.82
N PHE A 35 2.17 -0.53 -7.83
CA PHE A 35 2.89 0.20 -8.85
C PHE A 35 3.20 1.60 -8.33
N VAL A 36 4.36 2.12 -8.67
CA VAL A 36 4.85 3.41 -8.20
C VAL A 36 5.01 4.35 -9.38
N ASP A 37 4.44 5.56 -9.28
CA ASP A 37 4.54 6.65 -10.26
C ASP A 37 4.17 6.22 -11.71
N GLY A 38 3.26 5.25 -11.85
CA GLY A 38 2.84 4.74 -13.17
C GLY A 38 3.92 4.00 -13.96
N LYS A 39 5.05 3.69 -13.33
CA LYS A 39 6.15 2.94 -13.96
C LYS A 39 5.84 1.43 -13.99
N PRO A 40 6.42 0.68 -14.94
CA PRO A 40 6.28 -0.77 -14.98
C PRO A 40 6.94 -1.41 -13.74
N LEU A 41 6.43 -2.57 -13.30
CA LEU A 41 6.95 -3.31 -12.12
C LEU A 41 8.44 -3.66 -12.21
N SER A 42 8.97 -3.76 -13.42
CA SER A 42 10.41 -3.97 -13.65
C SER A 42 11.28 -2.76 -13.29
N ALA A 43 10.69 -1.56 -13.24
CA ALA A 43 11.39 -0.32 -12.98
C ALA A 43 11.03 0.31 -11.62
N ALA A 44 9.82 0.05 -11.10
CA ALA A 44 9.42 0.52 -9.78
C ALA A 44 8.28 -0.35 -9.22
N PHE A 45 8.45 -0.81 -8.00
CA PHE A 45 7.42 -1.56 -7.27
C PHE A 45 7.50 -1.29 -5.78
N SER A 46 6.39 -1.53 -5.09
CA SER A 46 6.39 -1.60 -3.64
C SER A 46 5.63 -2.82 -3.13
N GLY A 47 5.95 -3.22 -1.91
CA GLY A 47 5.25 -4.28 -1.21
C GLY A 47 5.32 -4.07 0.29
N GLY A 48 4.21 -4.36 0.98
CA GLY A 48 4.13 -4.07 2.40
C GLY A 48 3.17 -4.94 3.16
N VAL A 49 3.26 -4.82 4.49
CA VAL A 49 2.35 -5.46 5.44
C VAL A 49 1.77 -4.39 6.35
N VAL A 50 0.45 -4.41 6.52
CA VAL A 50 -0.29 -3.44 7.32
C VAL A 50 -1.18 -4.16 8.32
N LEU A 51 -1.10 -3.75 9.58
CA LEU A 51 -2.02 -4.13 10.65
C LEU A 51 -3.10 -3.05 10.77
N SER A 52 -4.35 -3.44 10.74
CA SER A 52 -5.48 -2.54 10.94
C SER A 52 -6.28 -2.91 12.18
N THR A 53 -6.75 -1.90 12.93
CA THR A 53 -7.64 -2.08 14.09
C THR A 53 -8.85 -1.18 13.93
N TYR A 54 -10.04 -1.78 13.89
CA TYR A 54 -11.29 -1.06 13.66
C TYR A 54 -11.81 -0.38 14.93
N THR A 55 -12.38 0.81 14.76
CA THR A 55 -13.00 1.60 15.82
C THR A 55 -14.52 1.42 15.83
N LYS A 56 -15.20 1.98 16.86
CA LYS A 56 -16.65 1.89 16.99
C LYS A 56 -17.43 2.48 15.80
N ASN A 57 -16.82 3.41 15.06
CA ASN A 57 -17.46 4.10 13.94
C ASN A 57 -17.14 3.45 12.58
N GLY A 58 -16.62 2.20 12.57
CA GLY A 58 -16.21 1.52 11.36
C GLY A 58 -14.89 2.04 10.76
N SER A 59 -14.35 3.16 11.23
CA SER A 59 -13.03 3.68 10.87
C SER A 59 -11.94 2.79 11.46
N LYS A 60 -10.69 2.95 11.02
CA LYS A 60 -9.59 2.09 11.46
C LYS A 60 -8.30 2.86 11.69
N TRP A 61 -7.53 2.43 12.68
CA TRP A 61 -6.12 2.72 12.81
C TRP A 61 -5.32 1.74 11.95
N VAL A 62 -4.27 2.22 11.32
CA VAL A 62 -3.36 1.42 10.50
C VAL A 62 -1.92 1.62 10.97
N PHE A 63 -1.16 0.52 11.01
CA PHE A 63 0.26 0.51 11.29
C PHE A 63 0.91 -0.48 10.33
N GLY A 64 1.92 -0.07 9.61
CA GLY A 64 2.51 -0.91 8.59
C GLY A 64 3.96 -0.64 8.32
N GLY A 65 4.55 -1.54 7.53
CA GLY A 65 5.87 -1.39 6.97
C GLY A 65 5.84 -1.71 5.49
N GLU A 66 6.56 -0.95 4.70
CA GLU A 66 6.64 -1.09 3.26
C GLU A 66 8.09 -1.05 2.79
N TYR A 67 8.38 -1.88 1.82
CA TYR A 67 9.56 -1.83 0.98
C TYR A 67 9.16 -1.29 -0.39
N LEU A 68 9.89 -0.30 -0.87
CA LEU A 68 9.74 0.26 -2.22
C LEU A 68 11.09 0.25 -2.90
N GLN A 69 11.13 -0.20 -4.14
CA GLN A 69 12.31 -0.12 -4.99
C GLN A 69 11.99 0.66 -6.25
N ARG A 70 12.90 1.52 -6.65
CA ARG A 70 12.89 2.23 -7.93
C ARG A 70 14.25 2.16 -8.59
N ASP A 71 14.23 1.92 -9.88
CA ASP A 71 15.41 1.88 -10.70
C ASP A 71 15.52 3.16 -11.53
N TYR A 72 16.65 3.83 -11.43
CA TYR A 72 16.99 5.01 -12.21
C TYR A 72 18.06 4.63 -13.24
N ASN A 73 17.80 4.93 -14.51
CA ASN A 73 18.77 4.71 -15.58
C ASN A 73 19.71 5.92 -15.68
N TYR A 74 20.99 5.67 -15.51
CA TYR A 74 22.06 6.63 -15.72
C TYR A 74 23.03 6.09 -16.76
N SER A 75 23.03 6.68 -17.98
CA SER A 75 23.81 6.17 -19.12
C SER A 75 23.51 4.68 -19.37
N ASP A 76 24.50 3.81 -19.31
CA ASP A 76 24.38 2.36 -19.48
C ASP A 76 24.25 1.61 -18.13
N THR A 77 24.08 2.33 -17.02
CA THR A 77 24.01 1.74 -15.67
C THR A 77 22.68 2.04 -15.01
N THR A 78 22.10 1.03 -14.36
CA THR A 78 20.87 1.17 -13.54
C THR A 78 21.26 1.37 -12.08
N ILE A 79 20.74 2.43 -11.47
CA ILE A 79 20.96 2.76 -10.05
C ILE A 79 19.69 2.40 -9.28
N PRO A 80 19.70 1.34 -8.46
CA PRO A 80 18.57 1.00 -7.62
C PRO A 80 18.49 1.92 -6.41
N VAL A 81 17.29 2.43 -6.13
CA VAL A 81 16.96 3.19 -4.92
C VAL A 81 15.92 2.38 -4.15
N ALA A 82 16.28 1.98 -2.94
CA ALA A 82 15.44 1.21 -2.04
C ALA A 82 14.98 2.08 -0.87
N GLN A 83 13.67 2.03 -0.56
CA GLN A 83 13.09 2.72 0.59
C GLN A 83 12.44 1.70 1.53
N PHE A 84 12.71 1.83 2.82
CA PHE A 84 12.04 1.11 3.89
C PHE A 84 11.26 2.13 4.71
N THR A 85 9.94 2.05 4.71
CA THR A 85 9.09 3.00 5.42
C THR A 85 8.20 2.29 6.43
N ALA A 86 8.06 2.90 7.61
CA ALA A 86 7.01 2.58 8.56
C ALA A 86 5.89 3.61 8.43
N GLU A 87 4.66 3.16 8.54
CA GLU A 87 3.46 3.97 8.43
C GLU A 87 2.61 3.85 9.69
N GLY A 88 2.07 4.98 10.16
CA GLY A 88 1.04 5.02 11.19
C GLY A 88 -0.04 6.02 10.82
N GLY A 89 -1.31 5.60 10.76
CA GLY A 89 -2.36 6.46 10.26
C GLY A 89 -3.76 6.13 10.76
N TYR A 90 -4.69 7.01 10.40
CA TYR A 90 -6.12 6.87 10.69
C TYR A 90 -6.92 6.97 9.40
N TYR A 91 -7.73 5.93 9.13
CA TYR A 91 -8.56 5.82 7.95
C TYR A 91 -10.03 5.91 8.36
N LYS A 92 -10.68 6.98 7.92
CA LYS A 92 -12.10 7.24 8.17
C LYS A 92 -12.94 6.51 7.15
N GLN A 93 -13.96 5.78 7.61
CA GLN A 93 -14.97 5.21 6.72
C GLN A 93 -15.77 6.34 6.06
N LEU A 94 -15.77 6.37 4.73
CA LEU A 94 -16.50 7.34 3.92
C LEU A 94 -17.82 6.76 3.42
N LEU A 95 -17.75 5.57 2.84
CA LEU A 95 -18.92 4.91 2.24
C LEU A 95 -18.92 3.42 2.61
N THR A 96 -20.11 2.86 2.67
CA THR A 96 -20.36 1.41 2.75
C THR A 96 -21.64 1.08 2.02
N ASP A 97 -21.71 -0.11 1.41
CA ASP A 97 -22.93 -0.61 0.82
C ASP A 97 -23.89 -1.16 1.90
N ALA A 98 -25.15 -1.33 1.52
CA ALA A 98 -26.19 -1.86 2.42
C ALA A 98 -25.89 -3.29 2.91
N SER A 99 -25.21 -4.09 2.10
CA SER A 99 -24.80 -5.47 2.40
C SER A 99 -23.54 -5.55 3.25
N LYS A 100 -22.87 -4.41 3.52
CA LYS A 100 -21.59 -4.33 4.24
C LYS A 100 -20.52 -5.22 3.62
N THR A 101 -20.53 -5.29 2.29
CA THR A 101 -19.54 -6.06 1.51
C THR A 101 -18.45 -5.15 0.97
N LEU A 102 -18.82 -3.89 0.65
CA LEU A 102 -17.91 -2.87 0.13
C LEU A 102 -17.76 -1.75 1.16
N PHE A 103 -16.51 -1.37 1.42
CA PHE A 103 -16.18 -0.22 2.25
C PHE A 103 -15.17 0.67 1.55
N VAL A 104 -15.36 1.99 1.66
CA VAL A 104 -14.45 2.99 1.13
C VAL A 104 -13.95 3.86 2.27
N TYR A 105 -12.63 4.01 2.36
CA TYR A 105 -11.95 4.78 3.39
C TYR A 105 -11.11 5.90 2.78
N GLY A 106 -11.12 7.05 3.43
CA GLY A 106 -10.14 8.10 3.23
C GLY A 106 -9.20 8.15 4.43
N GLY A 107 -7.91 8.12 4.21
CA GLY A 107 -6.91 8.03 5.26
C GLY A 107 -5.87 9.13 5.21
N VAL A 108 -5.33 9.44 6.39
CA VAL A 108 -4.11 10.24 6.54
C VAL A 108 -3.14 9.47 7.40
N SER A 109 -1.87 9.49 7.04
CA SER A 109 -0.82 8.78 7.76
C SER A 109 0.47 9.57 7.83
N ALA A 110 1.24 9.30 8.87
CA ALA A 110 2.63 9.72 9.00
C ALA A 110 3.54 8.58 8.56
N LEU A 111 4.63 8.94 7.90
CA LEU A 111 5.64 8.03 7.37
C LEU A 111 6.99 8.39 7.95
N ALA A 112 7.77 7.36 8.29
CA ALA A 112 9.18 7.51 8.64
C ALA A 112 9.94 6.31 8.09
N GLY A 113 11.16 6.54 7.61
CA GLY A 113 11.88 5.46 6.97
C GLY A 113 13.32 5.81 6.62
N TYR A 114 13.89 4.95 5.82
CA TYR A 114 15.26 5.04 5.35
C TYR A 114 15.32 4.75 3.87
N GLU A 115 16.00 5.61 3.14
CA GLU A 115 16.30 5.45 1.72
C GLU A 115 17.75 5.07 1.54
N SER A 116 18.02 4.03 0.75
CA SER A 116 19.36 3.61 0.38
C SER A 116 19.54 3.71 -1.13
N VAL A 117 20.53 4.46 -1.56
CA VAL A 117 20.89 4.64 -2.96
C VAL A 117 22.02 3.68 -3.31
N ASN A 118 21.81 2.85 -4.35
CA ASN A 118 22.79 1.86 -4.82
C ASN A 118 23.35 0.96 -3.70
N TRP A 119 22.52 0.66 -2.68
CA TRP A 119 22.90 -0.14 -1.50
C TRP A 119 24.15 0.41 -0.78
N GLY A 120 24.27 1.74 -0.70
CA GLY A 120 25.40 2.44 -0.07
C GLY A 120 26.69 2.46 -0.88
N LYS A 121 26.68 1.94 -2.13
CA LYS A 121 27.86 1.97 -3.00
C LYS A 121 27.93 3.30 -3.74
N THR A 122 28.96 4.07 -3.50
CA THR A 122 29.16 5.39 -4.13
C THR A 122 29.85 5.32 -5.48
N LEU A 123 30.61 4.26 -5.79
CA LEU A 123 31.30 4.08 -7.06
C LEU A 123 30.46 3.23 -8.01
N LEU A 124 30.17 3.76 -9.18
CA LEU A 124 29.51 3.07 -10.27
C LEU A 124 30.52 2.27 -11.11
N SER A 125 29.99 1.32 -11.92
CA SER A 125 30.82 0.45 -12.77
C SER A 125 31.58 1.18 -13.87
N ASP A 126 31.15 2.39 -14.24
CA ASP A 126 31.77 3.30 -15.21
C ASP A 126 32.83 4.24 -14.59
N GLY A 127 33.07 4.15 -13.27
CA GLY A 127 33.98 4.98 -12.50
C GLY A 127 33.39 6.32 -12.04
N ALA A 128 32.12 6.60 -12.33
CA ALA A 128 31.43 7.77 -11.78
C ALA A 128 31.13 7.61 -10.29
N THR A 129 31.12 8.71 -9.54
CA THR A 129 30.81 8.72 -8.10
C THR A 129 29.43 9.30 -7.89
N LEU A 130 28.56 8.57 -7.19
CA LEU A 130 27.26 9.05 -6.76
C LEU A 130 27.43 10.11 -5.66
N GLN A 131 26.74 11.23 -5.82
CA GLN A 131 26.67 12.29 -4.80
C GLN A 131 25.50 12.02 -3.82
N ASP A 132 24.44 11.36 -4.29
CA ASP A 132 23.29 11.00 -3.46
C ASP A 132 23.70 9.92 -2.44
N ARG A 133 23.31 10.14 -1.20
CA ARG A 133 23.65 9.28 -0.06
C ARG A 133 22.38 8.69 0.52
N ASP A 134 22.58 7.61 1.25
CA ASP A 134 21.55 7.06 2.11
C ASP A 134 21.02 8.14 3.07
N ALA A 135 19.70 8.23 3.20
CA ALA A 135 19.05 9.29 3.97
C ALA A 135 17.90 8.76 4.82
N PHE A 136 17.68 9.39 5.96
CA PHE A 136 16.44 9.22 6.72
C PHE A 136 15.34 10.04 6.05
N ILE A 137 14.21 9.38 5.75
CA ILE A 137 13.06 9.99 5.12
C ILE A 137 11.88 10.02 6.09
N TYR A 138 11.10 11.08 6.01
CA TYR A 138 9.88 11.25 6.81
C TYR A 138 8.84 12.01 6.00
N GLY A 139 7.58 11.87 6.38
CA GLY A 139 6.53 12.55 5.66
C GLY A 139 5.14 12.13 6.03
N GLY A 140 4.23 12.30 5.09
CA GLY A 140 2.84 11.92 5.23
C GLY A 140 2.27 11.34 3.96
N ALA A 141 1.13 10.68 4.09
CA ALA A 141 0.36 10.19 2.95
C ALA A 141 -1.12 10.49 3.09
N LEU A 142 -1.75 10.71 1.95
CA LEU A 142 -3.20 10.65 1.77
C LEU A 142 -3.53 9.33 1.09
N THR A 143 -4.53 8.63 1.61
CA THR A 143 -4.89 7.30 1.11
C THR A 143 -6.37 7.23 0.79
N LEU A 144 -6.69 6.70 -0.38
CA LEU A 144 -8.01 6.18 -0.70
C LEU A 144 -7.92 4.65 -0.70
N ASN A 145 -8.69 4.00 0.16
CA ASN A 145 -8.67 2.56 0.34
C ASN A 145 -10.08 1.99 0.12
N ILE A 146 -10.17 0.94 -0.68
CA ILE A 146 -11.41 0.22 -0.97
C ILE A 146 -11.23 -1.20 -0.47
N GLU A 147 -12.18 -1.67 0.35
CA GLU A 147 -12.23 -3.05 0.86
C GLU A 147 -13.45 -3.77 0.31
N VAL A 148 -13.24 -4.91 -0.33
CA VAL A 148 -14.30 -5.80 -0.79
C VAL A 148 -14.19 -7.13 -0.05
N TYR A 149 -15.13 -7.41 0.83
CA TYR A 149 -15.14 -8.65 1.61
C TYR A 149 -15.59 -9.82 0.75
N LEU A 150 -14.68 -10.79 0.57
CA LEU A 150 -14.94 -12.06 -0.13
C LEU A 150 -15.54 -13.09 0.83
N SER A 151 -15.20 -12.99 2.11
CA SER A 151 -15.76 -13.79 3.21
C SER A 151 -15.68 -12.98 4.50
N ASP A 152 -16.12 -13.56 5.62
CA ASP A 152 -16.06 -12.90 6.94
C ASP A 152 -14.63 -12.62 7.41
N ARG A 153 -13.65 -13.35 6.88
CA ARG A 153 -12.25 -13.24 7.26
C ARG A 153 -11.33 -12.74 6.16
N LEU A 154 -11.79 -12.72 4.92
CA LEU A 154 -10.95 -12.36 3.77
C LEU A 154 -11.55 -11.18 3.02
N ALA A 155 -10.76 -10.14 2.83
CA ALA A 155 -11.11 -9.00 1.99
C ALA A 155 -10.04 -8.73 0.93
N LEU A 156 -10.49 -8.35 -0.25
CA LEU A 156 -9.66 -7.79 -1.31
C LEU A 156 -9.54 -6.29 -1.09
N MET A 157 -8.32 -5.77 -1.23
CA MET A 157 -8.01 -4.37 -1.02
C MET A 157 -7.59 -3.70 -2.32
N GLY A 158 -8.08 -2.49 -2.54
CA GLY A 158 -7.58 -1.58 -3.55
C GLY A 158 -7.13 -0.28 -2.88
N ASN A 159 -5.93 0.18 -3.19
CA ASN A 159 -5.34 1.34 -2.55
C ASN A 159 -4.80 2.33 -3.56
N VAL A 160 -5.00 3.60 -3.29
CA VAL A 160 -4.31 4.71 -3.95
C VAL A 160 -3.70 5.56 -2.86
N TRP A 161 -2.37 5.72 -2.91
CA TRP A 161 -1.63 6.57 -1.98
C TRP A 161 -0.99 7.74 -2.73
N GLU A 162 -1.11 8.91 -2.15
CA GLU A 162 -0.30 10.07 -2.52
C GLU A 162 0.61 10.37 -1.34
N ARG A 163 1.90 10.17 -1.53
CA ARG A 163 2.92 10.34 -0.49
C ARG A 163 3.71 11.61 -0.70
N CYS A 164 3.95 12.32 0.38
CA CYS A 164 4.85 13.46 0.42
C CYS A 164 5.97 13.16 1.40
N LEU A 165 7.18 12.96 0.89
CA LEU A 165 8.36 12.56 1.66
C LEU A 165 9.41 13.67 1.59
N TRP A 166 10.09 13.89 2.70
CA TRP A 166 11.23 14.79 2.86
C TRP A 166 12.43 14.05 3.41
N GLY A 167 13.62 14.61 3.24
CA GLY A 167 14.87 14.06 3.73
C GLY A 167 15.73 13.41 2.66
N ASN A 168 15.24 13.33 1.40
CA ASN A 168 15.98 12.83 0.25
C ASN A 168 15.93 13.82 -0.92
N ASP A 169 16.79 13.62 -1.91
CA ASP A 169 16.87 14.42 -3.14
C ASP A 169 16.11 13.78 -4.31
N THR A 170 15.49 12.60 -4.14
CA THR A 170 14.89 11.79 -5.23
C THR A 170 13.45 12.17 -5.57
N GLY A 171 12.91 13.25 -4.98
CA GLY A 171 11.57 13.77 -5.22
C GLY A 171 10.63 13.61 -4.03
N HIS A 172 9.74 14.59 -3.87
CA HIS A 172 8.90 14.67 -2.68
C HIS A 172 7.55 13.98 -2.81
N PHE A 173 6.99 13.90 -4.03
CA PHE A 173 5.66 13.34 -4.27
C PHE A 173 5.74 12.02 -5.01
N HIS A 174 5.00 11.03 -4.50
CA HIS A 174 4.94 9.69 -5.07
C HIS A 174 3.52 9.16 -5.02
N THR A 175 2.96 8.92 -6.21
CA THR A 175 1.66 8.28 -6.33
C THR A 175 1.83 6.77 -6.46
N GLN A 176 1.08 6.00 -5.66
CA GLN A 176 1.11 4.55 -5.70
C GLN A 176 -0.31 4.00 -5.91
N TYR A 177 -0.40 2.94 -6.73
CA TYR A 177 -1.63 2.20 -6.99
C TYR A 177 -1.40 0.74 -6.62
N GLY A 178 -2.12 0.24 -5.63
CA GLY A 178 -1.88 -1.10 -5.12
C GLY A 178 -3.12 -1.94 -4.95
N VAL A 179 -2.87 -3.23 -4.89
CA VAL A 179 -3.85 -4.24 -4.52
C VAL A 179 -3.30 -5.08 -3.38
N GLY A 180 -4.18 -5.61 -2.55
CA GLY A 180 -3.79 -6.42 -1.42
C GLY A 180 -4.87 -7.38 -1.00
N LEU A 181 -4.50 -8.29 -0.12
CA LEU A 181 -5.40 -9.19 0.58
C LEU A 181 -5.31 -8.92 2.07
N LYS A 182 -6.47 -8.81 2.69
CA LYS A 182 -6.60 -8.65 4.14
C LYS A 182 -7.21 -9.88 4.77
N LEU A 183 -6.56 -10.39 5.80
CA LEU A 183 -7.07 -11.44 6.66
C LEU A 183 -7.50 -10.84 8.00
N ILE A 184 -8.75 -11.06 8.38
CA ILE A 184 -9.28 -10.70 9.70
C ILE A 184 -8.87 -11.78 10.68
N ILE A 185 -8.18 -11.39 11.75
CA ILE A 185 -7.59 -12.30 12.75
C ILE A 185 -8.36 -12.35 14.08
N ASN A 186 -9.23 -11.38 14.32
CA ASN A 186 -9.99 -11.25 15.57
C ASN A 186 -11.36 -10.62 15.31
#